data_137b22801f500994cf6f0c74d18d2d97
#
_entry.id   137b22801f500994cf6f0c74d18d2d97
#
_cell.length_a   1.000
_cell.length_b   1.000
_cell.length_c   1.000
_cell.angle_alpha   90.00
_cell.angle_beta   90.00
_cell.angle_gamma   90.00
#
_symmetry.space_group_name_H-M   'P 1'
#
loop_
_entity.id
_entity.type
_entity.pdbx_description
1 polymer ?
#
loop_
_entity_poly.entity_id
_entity_poly.type
_entity_poly.pdbx_seq_one_letter_code
_entity_poly.pdbx_strand_id
1 'polypeptide(L)'
;MYRKPSRQMTLDDFSLPFSGSLSTDNRWVRLARIIPWDQIEKEYAFLFPSDRGNVATPVRMALGSLIIQAKCSYSDRETVQQITENPYLQYFIGLREYQVQKPFTPVAMVKFRKRFNSKRMAQVNELILKAEADQQPVAALIDEEKHPTNNHDDDDTNKPSGTSTAGTELTQQEEPAKPNQGTLILDATCTPADVRFPTDVGLLNEAREKLDEMIDILHQGLGKQEKRPRTYREIARKRYLTLSKQRSPKGKQIRKAVKQQLQYAKRNLRIVEQLLDKSSKQTQPSGLNQRYMKLLSTIRTLISQQTAMYQTRSHRIQDRIVNLHQPHVRPIVRGKAGAAVEFGAKVAISLENGYSRIEKLSWDPFNEAATLVDTIERYRQRHGYYPEAIMADRIYRNRDNLAYCKKHGIRMSGPRLGRPIANMAIKKAEKRLEQQDARERNAVEGKFGEGKRKYSLSRIMARLKETAECVIAMQFFVMNLEHKLRVLFVQILSMLFRRQNTAVLAEI
;
A
#
# COMPACT_ATOMS: atom_id res chain seq x y z
N MET A 1 -18.85 -10.66 16.63
CA MET A 1 -18.14 -11.32 17.74
C MET A 1 -16.77 -11.78 17.27
N TYR A 2 -15.71 -11.60 18.08
CA TYR A 2 -14.36 -12.11 17.83
C TYR A 2 -13.92 -13.02 18.97
N ARG A 3 -13.42 -14.19 18.64
CA ARG A 3 -12.87 -15.14 19.64
C ARG A 3 -11.36 -15.16 19.49
N LYS A 4 -10.66 -14.69 20.54
CA LYS A 4 -9.21 -14.78 20.60
C LYS A 4 -8.79 -16.22 20.88
N PRO A 5 -7.75 -16.75 20.20
CA PRO A 5 -7.14 -18.01 20.63
C PRO A 5 -6.49 -17.83 22.01
N SER A 6 -6.44 -18.90 22.79
CA SER A 6 -5.79 -18.88 24.11
C SER A 6 -4.28 -18.68 24.02
N ARG A 7 -3.65 -19.22 22.99
CA ARG A 7 -2.23 -19.06 22.67
C ARG A 7 -2.00 -19.09 21.16
N GLN A 8 -0.86 -18.57 20.73
CA GLN A 8 -0.42 -18.71 19.35
C GLN A 8 -0.10 -20.17 19.03
N MET A 9 -0.43 -20.57 17.81
CA MET A 9 -0.18 -21.90 17.31
C MET A 9 1.29 -22.09 16.97
N THR A 10 1.93 -23.11 17.57
CA THR A 10 3.27 -23.56 17.25
C THR A 10 3.27 -24.56 16.09
N LEU A 11 4.46 -25.00 15.65
CA LEU A 11 4.56 -26.00 14.59
C LEU A 11 4.04 -27.36 15.02
N ASP A 12 4.24 -27.72 16.29
CA ASP A 12 3.82 -29.00 16.88
C ASP A 12 2.31 -29.10 17.07
N ASP A 13 1.62 -27.98 17.08
CA ASP A 13 0.16 -27.93 17.14
C ASP A 13 -0.53 -28.27 15.80
N PHE A 14 0.23 -28.48 14.72
CA PHE A 14 -0.31 -28.76 13.39
C PHE A 14 -0.28 -30.26 13.05
N SER A 15 -1.45 -30.86 12.89
CA SER A 15 -1.61 -32.27 12.54
C SER A 15 -1.62 -32.52 11.04
N LEU A 16 -0.80 -33.45 10.59
CA LEU A 16 -0.79 -33.96 9.22
C LEU A 16 -1.33 -35.40 9.17
N PRO A 17 -1.99 -35.80 8.08
CA PRO A 17 -2.32 -37.20 7.87
C PRO A 17 -1.05 -38.05 7.78
N PHE A 18 -1.17 -39.34 8.10
CA PHE A 18 -0.09 -40.34 8.05
C PHE A 18 1.11 -40.03 8.95
N SER A 19 0.89 -39.41 10.11
CA SER A 19 1.95 -39.05 11.09
C SER A 19 3.08 -38.20 10.48
N GLY A 20 2.81 -37.46 9.43
CA GLY A 20 3.76 -36.54 8.83
C GLY A 20 4.07 -35.33 9.71
N SER A 21 5.20 -34.69 9.47
CA SER A 21 5.57 -33.43 10.10
C SER A 21 5.97 -32.37 9.09
N LEU A 22 5.73 -31.09 9.41
CA LEU A 22 6.17 -29.98 8.58
C LEU A 22 7.64 -29.66 8.83
N SER A 23 8.41 -29.42 7.76
CA SER A 23 9.81 -29.00 7.89
C SER A 23 9.91 -27.61 8.53
N THR A 24 10.73 -27.47 9.55
CA THR A 24 11.06 -26.20 10.23
C THR A 24 11.74 -25.20 9.29
N ASP A 25 12.44 -25.69 8.26
CA ASP A 25 13.17 -24.89 7.29
C ASP A 25 12.31 -24.31 6.18
N ASN A 26 11.04 -24.70 6.10
CA ASN A 26 10.14 -24.17 5.09
C ASN A 26 9.93 -22.66 5.28
N ARG A 27 9.97 -21.93 4.16
CA ARG A 27 9.81 -20.47 4.14
C ARG A 27 8.54 -19.95 4.83
N TRP A 28 7.44 -20.70 4.76
CA TRP A 28 6.18 -20.32 5.39
C TRP A 28 6.21 -20.53 6.90
N VAL A 29 6.91 -21.57 7.36
CA VAL A 29 7.14 -21.81 8.79
C VAL A 29 8.04 -20.70 9.37
N ARG A 30 9.13 -20.37 8.70
CA ARG A 30 10.02 -19.27 9.09
C ARG A 30 9.27 -17.93 9.11
N LEU A 31 8.46 -17.68 8.07
CA LEU A 31 7.66 -16.44 7.97
C LEU A 31 6.62 -16.34 9.10
N ALA A 32 5.98 -17.45 9.48
CA ALA A 32 5.03 -17.48 10.58
C ALA A 32 5.67 -17.11 11.94
N ARG A 33 6.94 -17.46 12.15
CA ARG A 33 7.67 -17.17 13.41
C ARG A 33 8.05 -15.70 13.57
N ILE A 34 8.33 -14.98 12.47
CA ILE A 34 8.75 -13.57 12.54
C ILE A 34 7.60 -12.58 12.62
N ILE A 35 6.35 -13.02 12.39
CA ILE A 35 5.16 -12.15 12.46
C ILE A 35 4.67 -12.14 13.90
N PRO A 36 4.56 -10.97 14.57
CA PRO A 36 4.07 -10.85 15.94
C PRO A 36 2.55 -10.95 15.99
N TRP A 37 2.03 -12.16 15.76
CA TRP A 37 0.58 -12.42 15.65
C TRP A 37 -0.22 -11.94 16.84
N ASP A 38 0.30 -12.07 18.08
CA ASP A 38 -0.40 -11.66 19.31
C ASP A 38 -0.64 -10.15 19.36
N GLN A 39 0.35 -9.36 18.93
CA GLN A 39 0.24 -7.91 18.90
C GLN A 39 -0.75 -7.47 17.82
N ILE A 40 -0.67 -8.08 16.63
CA ILE A 40 -1.59 -7.81 15.52
C ILE A 40 -3.01 -8.23 15.88
N GLU A 41 -3.18 -9.33 16.62
CA GLU A 41 -4.48 -9.81 17.05
C GLU A 41 -5.15 -8.86 18.03
N LYS A 42 -4.40 -8.26 18.95
CA LYS A 42 -4.93 -7.24 19.85
C LYS A 42 -5.58 -6.09 19.05
N GLU A 43 -4.86 -5.55 18.08
CA GLU A 43 -5.36 -4.47 17.20
C GLU A 43 -6.58 -4.92 16.34
N TYR A 44 -6.53 -6.16 15.83
CA TYR A 44 -7.61 -6.70 15.01
C TYR A 44 -8.89 -6.93 15.79
N ALA A 45 -8.80 -7.36 17.06
CA ALA A 45 -9.94 -7.64 17.92
C ALA A 45 -10.81 -6.39 18.18
N PHE A 46 -10.22 -5.19 18.24
CA PHE A 46 -10.95 -3.93 18.37
C PHE A 46 -11.95 -3.65 17.25
N LEU A 47 -11.83 -4.35 16.11
CA LEU A 47 -12.79 -4.21 15.00
C LEU A 47 -14.15 -4.87 15.29
N PHE A 48 -14.24 -5.64 16.34
CA PHE A 48 -15.41 -6.47 16.66
C PHE A 48 -15.87 -6.24 18.10
N PRO A 49 -16.39 -5.04 18.40
CA PRO A 49 -16.78 -4.67 19.76
C PRO A 49 -18.02 -5.45 20.28
N SER A 50 -18.79 -6.07 19.36
CA SER A 50 -20.01 -6.80 19.72
C SER A 50 -19.72 -8.26 20.05
N ASP A 51 -20.31 -8.74 21.14
CA ASP A 51 -20.27 -10.16 21.53
C ASP A 51 -21.38 -11.00 20.86
N ARG A 52 -22.21 -10.38 20.02
CA ARG A 52 -23.33 -11.02 19.32
C ARG A 52 -23.05 -11.13 17.83
N GLY A 53 -23.63 -12.14 17.19
CA GLY A 53 -23.53 -12.38 15.75
C GLY A 53 -22.52 -13.45 15.35
N ASN A 54 -22.26 -13.59 14.06
CA ASN A 54 -21.35 -14.59 13.53
C ASN A 54 -19.91 -14.35 13.99
N VAL A 55 -19.20 -15.44 14.27
CA VAL A 55 -17.78 -15.39 14.64
C VAL A 55 -16.97 -14.85 13.48
N ALA A 56 -16.15 -13.83 13.75
CA ALA A 56 -15.27 -13.26 12.75
C ALA A 56 -14.08 -14.19 12.45
N THR A 57 -13.62 -14.18 11.21
CA THR A 57 -12.43 -14.93 10.79
C THR A 57 -11.22 -14.51 11.62
N PRO A 58 -10.42 -15.45 12.15
CA PRO A 58 -9.20 -15.15 12.92
C PRO A 58 -8.23 -14.27 12.13
N VAL A 59 -7.49 -13.41 12.84
CA VAL A 59 -6.54 -12.48 12.22
C VAL A 59 -5.50 -13.20 11.39
N ARG A 60 -4.94 -14.31 11.90
CA ARG A 60 -3.91 -15.09 11.22
C ARG A 60 -4.42 -15.66 9.89
N MET A 61 -5.66 -16.11 9.84
CA MET A 61 -6.30 -16.54 8.59
C MET A 61 -6.52 -15.37 7.62
N ALA A 62 -7.07 -14.24 8.10
CA ALA A 62 -7.37 -13.10 7.25
C ALA A 62 -6.11 -12.42 6.71
N LEU A 63 -5.16 -12.05 7.58
CA LEU A 63 -3.90 -11.41 7.19
C LEU A 63 -2.96 -12.37 6.47
N GLY A 64 -2.85 -13.62 6.97
CA GLY A 64 -2.02 -14.65 6.36
C GLY A 64 -2.41 -14.94 4.91
N SER A 65 -3.71 -15.01 4.61
CA SER A 65 -4.18 -15.19 3.24
C SER A 65 -3.83 -14.00 2.33
N LEU A 66 -3.87 -12.78 2.83
CA LEU A 66 -3.47 -11.59 2.08
C LEU A 66 -1.94 -11.56 1.85
N ILE A 67 -1.15 -12.04 2.81
CA ILE A 67 0.32 -12.18 2.66
C ILE A 67 0.64 -13.23 1.58
N ILE A 68 -0.02 -14.40 1.62
CA ILE A 68 0.14 -15.45 0.60
C ILE A 68 -0.18 -14.87 -0.78
N GLN A 69 -1.31 -14.19 -0.92
CA GLN A 69 -1.72 -13.56 -2.16
C GLN A 69 -0.69 -12.59 -2.69
N ALA A 70 -0.22 -11.66 -1.85
CA ALA A 70 0.73 -10.64 -2.25
C ALA A 70 2.12 -11.24 -2.60
N LYS A 71 2.59 -12.24 -1.82
CA LYS A 71 3.88 -12.90 -2.05
C LYS A 71 3.90 -13.72 -3.33
N CYS A 72 2.80 -14.44 -3.62
CA CYS A 72 2.71 -15.33 -4.77
C CYS A 72 2.03 -14.69 -5.99
N SER A 73 1.52 -13.45 -5.86
CA SER A 73 0.78 -12.75 -6.92
C SER A 73 -0.46 -13.53 -7.42
N TYR A 74 -1.11 -14.28 -6.53
CA TYR A 74 -2.28 -15.08 -6.86
C TYR A 74 -3.56 -14.24 -6.97
N SER A 75 -4.53 -14.72 -7.77
CA SER A 75 -5.91 -14.23 -7.73
C SER A 75 -6.61 -14.67 -6.44
N ASP A 76 -7.74 -14.06 -6.09
CA ASP A 76 -8.53 -14.47 -4.90
C ASP A 76 -8.93 -15.94 -4.95
N ARG A 77 -9.30 -16.46 -6.12
CA ARG A 77 -9.67 -17.87 -6.32
C ARG A 77 -8.46 -18.79 -6.18
N GLU A 78 -7.38 -18.41 -6.83
CA GLU A 78 -6.12 -19.16 -6.77
C GLU A 78 -5.55 -19.20 -5.36
N THR A 79 -5.60 -18.10 -4.62
CA THR A 79 -5.16 -18.06 -3.22
C THR A 79 -5.89 -19.10 -2.37
N VAL A 80 -7.22 -19.17 -2.48
CA VAL A 80 -8.01 -20.16 -1.74
C VAL A 80 -7.70 -21.59 -2.18
N GLN A 81 -7.51 -21.81 -3.48
CA GLN A 81 -7.17 -23.12 -4.01
C GLN A 81 -5.80 -23.59 -3.50
N GLN A 82 -4.78 -22.76 -3.61
CA GLN A 82 -3.42 -23.05 -3.14
C GLN A 82 -3.37 -23.30 -1.62
N ILE A 83 -4.13 -22.54 -0.83
CA ILE A 83 -4.25 -22.79 0.60
C ILE A 83 -4.89 -24.16 0.86
N THR A 84 -5.92 -24.55 0.09
CA THR A 84 -6.60 -25.83 0.26
C THR A 84 -5.68 -27.03 -0.05
N GLU A 85 -4.77 -26.87 -0.99
CA GLU A 85 -3.89 -27.95 -1.47
C GLU A 85 -2.57 -28.07 -0.68
N ASN A 86 -2.13 -26.97 -0.02
CA ASN A 86 -0.78 -26.90 0.57
C ASN A 86 -0.81 -26.85 2.09
N PRO A 87 -0.31 -27.88 2.81
CA PRO A 87 -0.30 -27.93 4.26
C PRO A 87 0.50 -26.81 4.91
N TYR A 88 1.62 -26.34 4.28
CA TYR A 88 2.38 -25.21 4.79
C TYR A 88 1.61 -23.89 4.76
N LEU A 89 0.74 -23.71 3.75
CA LEU A 89 -0.13 -22.53 3.67
C LEU A 89 -1.26 -22.62 4.69
N GLN A 90 -1.79 -23.82 4.93
CA GLN A 90 -2.79 -24.06 5.97
C GLN A 90 -2.23 -23.78 7.36
N TYR A 91 -1.04 -24.29 7.66
CA TYR A 91 -0.32 -23.94 8.88
C TYR A 91 -0.11 -22.42 9.01
N PHE A 92 0.34 -21.77 7.92
CA PHE A 92 0.63 -20.34 7.93
C PHE A 92 -0.60 -19.49 8.28
N ILE A 93 -1.77 -19.85 7.78
CA ILE A 93 -3.03 -19.16 8.12
C ILE A 93 -3.65 -19.58 9.45
N GLY A 94 -3.01 -20.50 10.18
CA GLY A 94 -3.41 -20.89 11.53
C GLY A 94 -4.47 -21.98 11.62
N LEU A 95 -4.60 -22.86 10.62
CA LEU A 95 -5.36 -24.10 10.76
C LEU A 95 -4.57 -25.06 11.65
N ARG A 96 -5.25 -25.84 12.48
CA ARG A 96 -4.64 -26.80 13.40
C ARG A 96 -4.36 -28.15 12.78
N GLU A 97 -5.03 -28.46 11.69
CA GLU A 97 -4.89 -29.73 10.97
C GLU A 97 -5.03 -29.51 9.47
N TYR A 98 -4.48 -30.43 8.71
CA TYR A 98 -4.67 -30.45 7.26
C TYR A 98 -6.11 -30.82 6.92
N GLN A 99 -6.75 -30.01 6.10
CA GLN A 99 -8.10 -30.25 5.62
C GLN A 99 -8.19 -30.07 4.10
N VAL A 100 -9.00 -30.91 3.45
CA VAL A 100 -9.25 -30.86 2.00
C VAL A 100 -10.36 -29.87 1.62
N GLN A 101 -11.10 -29.37 2.62
CA GLN A 101 -12.17 -28.39 2.40
C GLN A 101 -11.61 -26.98 2.36
N LYS A 102 -12.22 -26.11 1.52
CA LYS A 102 -11.85 -24.70 1.45
C LYS A 102 -12.11 -24.01 2.80
N PRO A 103 -11.10 -23.39 3.41
CA PRO A 103 -11.26 -22.74 4.72
C PRO A 103 -12.18 -21.50 4.68
N PHE A 104 -12.33 -20.90 3.52
CA PHE A 104 -13.23 -19.77 3.26
C PHE A 104 -13.47 -19.59 1.76
N THR A 105 -14.50 -18.80 1.41
CA THR A 105 -14.81 -18.50 0.00
C THR A 105 -13.93 -17.37 -0.53
N PRO A 106 -13.61 -17.31 -1.84
CA PRO A 106 -12.82 -16.22 -2.44
C PRO A 106 -13.39 -14.82 -2.18
N VAL A 107 -14.72 -14.70 -1.97
CA VAL A 107 -15.36 -13.43 -1.63
C VAL A 107 -14.91 -12.89 -0.27
N ALA A 108 -14.49 -13.77 0.65
CA ALA A 108 -13.95 -13.35 1.95
C ALA A 108 -12.67 -12.49 1.80
N MET A 109 -11.85 -12.71 0.77
CA MET A 109 -10.65 -11.90 0.50
C MET A 109 -10.97 -10.41 0.36
N VAL A 110 -12.10 -10.06 -0.24
CA VAL A 110 -12.56 -8.66 -0.32
C VAL A 110 -12.86 -8.08 1.06
N LYS A 111 -13.49 -8.89 1.94
CA LYS A 111 -13.78 -8.49 3.33
C LYS A 111 -12.47 -8.32 4.11
N PHE A 112 -11.49 -9.22 3.92
CA PHE A 112 -10.18 -9.13 4.56
C PHE A 112 -9.46 -7.83 4.15
N ARG A 113 -9.39 -7.50 2.87
CA ARG A 113 -8.80 -6.23 2.39
C ARG A 113 -9.48 -4.98 2.94
N LYS A 114 -10.81 -5.01 3.14
CA LYS A 114 -11.53 -3.90 3.78
C LYS A 114 -11.19 -3.74 5.27
N ARG A 115 -10.95 -4.85 5.98
CA ARG A 115 -10.54 -4.84 7.39
C ARG A 115 -9.12 -4.31 7.57
N PHE A 116 -8.20 -4.72 6.68
CA PHE A 116 -6.81 -4.26 6.64
C PHE A 116 -6.62 -3.10 5.67
N ASN A 117 -7.29 -1.98 5.93
CA ASN A 117 -7.09 -0.77 5.14
C ASN A 117 -5.63 -0.25 5.24
N SER A 118 -5.26 0.73 4.40
CA SER A 118 -3.88 1.25 4.34
C SER A 118 -3.34 1.74 5.69
N LYS A 119 -4.19 2.38 6.52
CA LYS A 119 -3.81 2.85 7.86
C LYS A 119 -3.45 1.69 8.81
N ARG A 120 -4.28 0.64 8.85
CA ARG A 120 -3.98 -0.54 9.67
C ARG A 120 -2.79 -1.31 9.16
N MET A 121 -2.63 -1.39 7.85
CA MET A 121 -1.42 -2.00 7.28
C MET A 121 -0.15 -1.24 7.65
N ALA A 122 -0.20 0.09 7.75
CA ALA A 122 0.92 0.88 8.27
C ALA A 122 1.22 0.53 9.74
N GLN A 123 0.20 0.38 10.60
CA GLN A 123 0.35 -0.04 11.99
C GLN A 123 0.97 -1.45 12.09
N VAL A 124 0.45 -2.41 11.33
CA VAL A 124 0.98 -3.79 11.28
C VAL A 124 2.43 -3.79 10.80
N ASN A 125 2.78 -2.94 9.81
CA ASN A 125 4.16 -2.79 9.35
C ASN A 125 5.07 -2.28 10.46
N GLU A 126 4.65 -1.27 11.25
CA GLU A 126 5.44 -0.78 12.39
C GLU A 126 5.64 -1.85 13.48
N LEU A 127 4.66 -2.71 13.74
CA LEU A 127 4.83 -3.82 14.69
C LEU A 127 5.94 -4.80 14.25
N ILE A 128 6.04 -5.08 12.94
CA ILE A 128 7.12 -5.91 12.40
C ILE A 128 8.49 -5.24 12.55
N LEU A 129 8.55 -3.91 12.34
CA LEU A 129 9.81 -3.16 12.40
C LEU A 129 10.28 -2.93 13.83
N LYS A 130 9.37 -2.67 14.77
CA LYS A 130 9.68 -2.53 16.21
C LYS A 130 10.17 -3.84 16.84
N ALA A 131 9.57 -4.97 16.51
CA ALA A 131 9.98 -6.27 16.98
C ALA A 131 11.44 -6.64 16.61
N GLU A 132 12.12 -5.84 15.80
CA GLU A 132 13.53 -5.98 15.47
C GLU A 132 14.43 -5.14 16.40
N ALA A 133 13.96 -3.97 16.84
CA ALA A 133 14.67 -3.10 17.75
C ALA A 133 14.74 -3.70 19.18
N ASP A 134 13.70 -4.46 19.57
CA ASP A 134 13.61 -5.10 20.90
C ASP A 134 14.27 -6.48 20.96
N GLN A 135 14.65 -7.09 19.84
CA GLN A 135 15.43 -8.31 19.83
C GLN A 135 16.91 -7.97 20.07
N GLN A 136 17.35 -8.12 21.33
CA GLN A 136 18.77 -8.23 21.66
C GLN A 136 19.45 -9.27 20.75
N PRO A 137 20.75 -9.11 20.42
CA PRO A 137 21.43 -10.02 19.52
C PRO A 137 21.22 -11.48 19.98
N VAL A 138 20.85 -12.35 19.06
CA VAL A 138 20.50 -13.78 19.24
C VAL A 138 21.56 -14.59 20.02
N ALA A 139 22.68 -13.99 20.43
CA ALA A 139 23.67 -14.54 21.32
C ALA A 139 23.14 -14.89 22.72
N ALA A 140 22.01 -14.29 23.16
CA ALA A 140 21.44 -14.55 24.49
C ALA A 140 20.47 -15.76 24.55
N LEU A 141 20.14 -16.39 23.44
CA LEU A 141 19.18 -17.50 23.39
C LEU A 141 19.82 -18.90 23.36
N ILE A 142 21.15 -18.99 23.53
CA ILE A 142 21.88 -20.27 23.49
C ILE A 142 22.53 -20.64 24.84
N ASP A 143 22.50 -19.77 25.84
CA ASP A 143 23.16 -20.01 27.15
C ASP A 143 22.24 -20.46 28.30
N GLU A 144 21.01 -20.92 28.02
CA GLU A 144 20.13 -21.51 29.04
C GLU A 144 20.21 -23.06 29.08
N GLU A 145 21.42 -23.64 28.98
CA GLU A 145 21.66 -25.00 29.44
C GLU A 145 23.09 -25.11 30.04
N LYS A 146 23.26 -24.56 31.25
CA LYS A 146 24.23 -25.11 32.23
C LYS A 146 24.01 -24.52 33.63
N HIS A 147 23.78 -25.44 34.53
CA HIS A 147 23.71 -25.50 35.99
C HIS A 147 24.26 -24.33 36.84
N PRO A 148 23.67 -24.19 38.05
CA PRO A 148 24.05 -23.16 39.01
C PRO A 148 25.24 -23.59 39.84
N THR A 149 26.20 -22.71 40.06
CA THR A 149 27.14 -22.80 41.20
C THR A 149 27.11 -21.49 41.95
N ASN A 150 26.73 -21.65 43.23
CA ASN A 150 26.85 -20.67 44.31
C ASN A 150 28.28 -20.16 44.41
N ASN A 151 28.47 -18.91 44.77
CA ASN A 151 29.22 -18.57 46.00
C ASN A 151 29.06 -17.08 46.37
N HIS A 152 28.86 -16.96 47.62
CA HIS A 152 28.89 -15.89 48.62
C HIS A 152 30.03 -14.87 48.51
N ASP A 153 29.70 -13.76 49.11
CA ASP A 153 30.31 -12.93 50.14
C ASP A 153 30.86 -11.56 49.72
N ASP A 154 30.27 -10.64 50.39
CA ASP A 154 30.65 -9.65 51.39
C ASP A 154 31.04 -8.24 50.94
N ASP A 155 30.17 -7.31 51.47
CA ASP A 155 30.50 -6.17 52.36
C ASP A 155 31.27 -4.96 51.77
N ASP A 156 30.91 -3.78 51.94
CA ASP A 156 30.73 -2.84 53.04
C ASP A 156 30.51 -1.36 52.59
N THR A 157 29.58 -0.76 53.25
CA THR A 157 29.43 0.63 53.69
C THR A 157 30.12 1.82 52.97
N ASN A 158 29.37 2.89 52.61
CA ASN A 158 29.32 4.13 53.39
C ASN A 158 28.42 5.22 52.74
N LYS A 159 27.47 5.72 53.56
CA LYS A 159 26.79 7.04 53.40
C LYS A 159 27.62 8.12 54.10
N PRO A 160 27.50 9.39 53.75
CA PRO A 160 26.60 10.20 54.57
C PRO A 160 25.73 11.23 53.83
N SER A 161 24.68 11.52 54.57
CA SER A 161 23.60 12.49 54.39
C SER A 161 24.04 13.98 54.32
N GLY A 162 23.26 14.77 53.63
CA GLY A 162 23.24 16.24 53.74
C GLY A 162 21.98 16.85 53.18
N THR A 163 21.08 17.21 54.06
CA THR A 163 19.82 17.90 53.86
C THR A 163 20.04 19.38 53.58
N SER A 164 19.33 19.99 52.64
CA SER A 164 18.57 21.23 52.87
C SER A 164 17.75 21.67 51.68
N THR A 165 16.62 22.14 52.05
CA THR A 165 15.40 22.64 51.46
C THR A 165 15.54 23.86 50.53
N ALA A 166 14.55 23.93 49.64
CA ALA A 166 13.71 25.03 49.17
C ALA A 166 13.98 25.64 47.81
N GLY A 167 12.93 25.74 47.02
CA GLY A 167 12.82 26.65 45.89
C GLY A 167 12.21 26.05 44.64
N THR A 168 10.90 26.04 44.56
CA THR A 168 10.10 25.69 43.39
C THR A 168 10.32 26.69 42.25
N GLU A 169 10.82 26.24 41.13
CA GLU A 169 10.52 26.82 39.84
C GLU A 169 10.50 25.67 38.80
N LEU A 170 9.31 25.47 38.24
CA LEU A 170 9.06 24.52 37.14
C LEU A 170 9.66 25.08 35.84
N THR A 171 10.95 24.87 35.67
CA THR A 171 11.59 25.00 34.38
C THR A 171 11.50 23.63 33.75
N GLN A 172 10.74 23.50 32.67
CA GLN A 172 10.77 22.35 31.79
C GLN A 172 12.22 22.18 31.29
N GLN A 173 12.94 21.28 31.90
CA GLN A 173 14.24 20.84 31.38
C GLN A 173 13.93 20.06 30.11
N GLU A 174 14.19 20.67 28.92
CA GLU A 174 14.34 19.96 27.70
C GLU A 174 15.50 18.95 27.89
N GLU A 175 15.17 17.66 27.84
CA GLU A 175 16.21 16.62 27.80
C GLU A 175 17.22 16.97 26.67
N PRO A 176 18.53 16.79 26.86
CA PRO A 176 19.52 17.11 25.84
C PRO A 176 19.18 16.33 24.57
N ALA A 177 18.92 17.06 23.49
CA ALA A 177 18.52 16.50 22.20
C ALA A 177 19.55 15.45 21.76
N LYS A 178 19.11 14.22 21.56
CA LYS A 178 19.97 13.14 21.08
C LYS A 178 20.56 13.56 19.72
N PRO A 179 21.85 13.25 19.43
CA PRO A 179 22.45 13.59 18.15
C PRO A 179 21.68 12.93 17.00
N ASN A 180 21.61 13.60 15.84
CA ASN A 180 20.97 13.06 14.64
C ASN A 180 21.64 11.76 14.22
N GLN A 181 20.85 10.76 13.83
CA GLN A 181 21.36 9.42 13.50
C GLN A 181 20.57 8.81 12.33
N GLY A 182 21.25 7.99 11.53
CA GLY A 182 20.65 7.23 10.46
C GLY A 182 20.39 8.01 9.18
N THR A 183 20.13 7.27 8.13
CA THR A 183 19.86 7.80 6.79
C THR A 183 18.42 7.51 6.39
N LEU A 184 17.72 8.55 5.92
CA LEU A 184 16.36 8.46 5.42
C LEU A 184 16.36 8.66 3.90
N ILE A 185 15.96 7.64 3.15
CA ILE A 185 15.88 7.69 1.69
C ILE A 185 14.42 7.89 1.28
N LEU A 186 14.15 8.88 0.42
CA LEU A 186 12.78 9.25 0.02
C LEU A 186 12.63 9.22 -1.49
N ASP A 187 11.52 8.66 -1.96
CA ASP A 187 11.10 8.77 -3.35
C ASP A 187 9.61 8.44 -3.49
N ALA A 188 9.04 8.70 -4.68
CA ALA A 188 7.68 8.37 -4.98
C ALA A 188 7.55 7.62 -6.32
N THR A 189 6.56 6.75 -6.37
CA THR A 189 6.24 6.01 -7.59
C THR A 189 4.74 6.06 -7.89
N CYS A 190 4.38 5.72 -9.13
CA CYS A 190 3.00 5.42 -9.49
C CYS A 190 2.78 3.90 -9.45
N THR A 191 1.64 3.49 -8.89
CA THR A 191 1.13 2.13 -8.92
C THR A 191 -0.11 2.10 -9.82
N PRO A 192 0.04 1.69 -11.09
CA PRO A 192 -1.04 1.73 -12.07
C PRO A 192 -2.22 0.82 -11.70
N ALA A 193 -3.43 1.33 -11.84
CA ALA A 193 -4.65 0.53 -11.74
C ALA A 193 -4.86 -0.31 -13.01
N ASP A 194 -5.57 -1.43 -12.86
CA ASP A 194 -6.01 -2.25 -13.99
C ASP A 194 -7.15 -1.56 -14.73
N VAL A 195 -6.79 -0.58 -15.57
CA VAL A 195 -7.72 0.17 -16.42
C VAL A 195 -7.25 0.19 -17.86
N ARG A 196 -8.21 0.11 -18.79
CA ARG A 196 -7.91 0.34 -20.21
C ARG A 196 -7.44 1.79 -20.37
N PHE A 197 -6.49 2.03 -21.29
CA PHE A 197 -6.06 3.38 -21.61
C PHE A 197 -7.28 4.28 -21.97
N PRO A 198 -7.56 5.35 -21.21
CA PRO A 198 -8.77 6.13 -21.36
C PRO A 198 -8.66 7.06 -22.56
N THR A 199 -9.61 6.93 -23.48
CA THR A 199 -9.84 7.91 -24.55
C THR A 199 -11.20 8.57 -24.33
N ASP A 200 -11.32 9.87 -24.64
CA ASP A 200 -12.59 10.61 -24.44
C ASP A 200 -13.75 9.95 -25.20
N VAL A 201 -13.49 9.50 -26.43
CA VAL A 201 -14.49 8.80 -27.25
C VAL A 201 -14.87 7.45 -26.64
N GLY A 202 -13.89 6.71 -26.11
CA GLY A 202 -14.11 5.41 -25.45
C GLY A 202 -14.94 5.54 -24.19
N LEU A 203 -14.63 6.52 -23.33
CA LEU A 203 -15.37 6.79 -22.09
C LEU A 203 -16.81 7.21 -22.36
N LEU A 204 -17.02 8.08 -23.36
CA LEU A 204 -18.35 8.52 -23.75
C LEU A 204 -19.18 7.39 -24.36
N ASN A 205 -18.56 6.50 -25.17
CA ASN A 205 -19.24 5.32 -25.69
C ASN A 205 -19.64 4.35 -24.58
N GLU A 206 -18.74 4.07 -23.62
CA GLU A 206 -19.04 3.22 -22.47
C GLU A 206 -20.17 3.81 -21.61
N ALA A 207 -20.14 5.12 -21.35
CA ALA A 207 -21.20 5.82 -20.65
C ALA A 207 -22.56 5.68 -21.39
N ARG A 208 -22.55 5.85 -22.70
CA ARG A 208 -23.74 5.68 -23.54
C ARG A 208 -24.29 4.26 -23.46
N GLU A 209 -23.44 3.24 -23.52
CA GLU A 209 -23.85 1.83 -23.42
C GLU A 209 -24.46 1.53 -22.06
N LYS A 210 -23.87 2.03 -20.98
CA LYS A 210 -24.43 1.88 -19.63
C LYS A 210 -25.75 2.62 -19.44
N LEU A 211 -25.93 3.78 -20.06
CA LEU A 211 -27.21 4.47 -20.08
C LEU A 211 -28.24 3.70 -20.90
N ASP A 212 -27.87 3.06 -22.02
CA ASP A 212 -28.75 2.18 -22.78
C ASP A 212 -29.27 1.00 -21.95
N GLU A 213 -28.37 0.37 -21.14
CA GLU A 213 -28.74 -0.69 -20.21
C GLU A 213 -29.71 -0.19 -19.13
N MET A 214 -29.48 1.00 -18.57
CA MET A 214 -30.36 1.61 -17.56
C MET A 214 -31.74 1.93 -18.14
N ILE A 215 -31.81 2.42 -19.38
CA ILE A 215 -33.06 2.67 -20.09
C ILE A 215 -33.87 1.38 -20.25
N ASP A 216 -33.18 0.27 -20.63
CA ASP A 216 -33.85 -1.02 -20.80
C ASP A 216 -34.43 -1.54 -19.48
N ILE A 217 -33.67 -1.45 -18.38
CA ILE A 217 -34.11 -1.87 -17.04
C ILE A 217 -35.33 -1.05 -16.59
N LEU A 218 -35.23 0.26 -16.68
CA LEU A 218 -36.32 1.17 -16.27
C LEU A 218 -37.59 1.00 -17.13
N HIS A 219 -37.41 0.84 -18.43
CA HIS A 219 -38.53 0.64 -19.33
C HIS A 219 -39.26 -0.69 -19.09
N GLN A 220 -38.51 -1.76 -18.81
CA GLN A 220 -39.11 -3.04 -18.45
C GLN A 220 -39.95 -2.95 -17.15
N GLY A 221 -39.49 -2.14 -16.18
CA GLY A 221 -40.21 -1.90 -14.95
C GLY A 221 -41.49 -1.06 -15.08
N LEU A 222 -41.59 -0.23 -16.12
CA LEU A 222 -42.79 0.59 -16.39
C LEU A 222 -43.95 -0.21 -17.06
N GLY A 223 -43.70 -1.43 -17.52
CA GLY A 223 -44.67 -2.30 -18.15
C GLY A 223 -44.79 -2.13 -19.67
N LYS A 224 -45.54 -3.06 -20.31
CA LYS A 224 -45.63 -3.14 -21.79
C LYS A 224 -46.42 -2.00 -22.48
N GLN A 225 -47.09 -1.15 -21.70
CA GLN A 225 -47.96 -0.09 -22.27
C GLN A 225 -47.16 1.13 -22.76
N GLU A 226 -45.95 1.36 -22.30
CA GLU A 226 -45.15 2.49 -22.77
C GLU A 226 -44.24 2.11 -23.95
N LYS A 227 -44.24 2.97 -24.99
CA LYS A 227 -43.36 2.81 -26.15
C LYS A 227 -41.91 3.04 -25.72
N ARG A 228 -41.03 2.08 -26.06
CA ARG A 228 -39.59 2.19 -25.75
C ARG A 228 -38.98 3.48 -26.36
N PRO A 229 -38.22 4.26 -25.57
CA PRO A 229 -37.54 5.44 -26.06
C PRO A 229 -36.50 5.12 -27.15
N ARG A 230 -36.40 5.99 -28.16
CA ARG A 230 -35.44 5.80 -29.26
C ARG A 230 -34.04 6.28 -28.85
N THR A 231 -33.07 5.35 -28.72
CA THR A 231 -31.70 5.61 -28.23
C THR A 231 -30.65 5.70 -29.34
N TYR A 232 -30.97 5.31 -30.58
CA TYR A 232 -30.00 5.27 -31.70
C TYR A 232 -28.75 4.45 -31.46
N ARG A 233 -28.83 3.41 -30.62
CA ARG A 233 -27.66 2.62 -30.15
C ARG A 233 -26.79 2.04 -31.26
N GLU A 234 -27.38 1.53 -32.33
CA GLU A 234 -26.65 0.95 -33.45
C GLU A 234 -25.86 2.00 -34.24
N ILE A 235 -26.49 3.14 -34.54
CA ILE A 235 -25.85 4.25 -35.26
C ILE A 235 -24.67 4.79 -34.42
N ALA A 236 -24.89 4.98 -33.13
CA ALA A 236 -23.86 5.46 -32.20
C ALA A 236 -22.66 4.49 -32.11
N ARG A 237 -22.94 3.16 -32.03
CA ARG A 237 -21.93 2.11 -32.05
C ARG A 237 -21.17 2.08 -33.39
N LYS A 238 -21.84 2.14 -34.50
CA LYS A 238 -21.20 2.16 -35.82
C LYS A 238 -20.24 3.34 -35.95
N ARG A 239 -20.65 4.54 -35.53
CA ARG A 239 -19.83 5.77 -35.56
C ARG A 239 -18.62 5.66 -34.61
N TYR A 240 -18.77 5.05 -33.42
CA TYR A 240 -17.67 4.78 -32.50
C TYR A 240 -16.66 3.82 -33.13
N LEU A 241 -17.13 2.69 -33.69
CA LEU A 241 -16.27 1.68 -34.30
C LEU A 241 -15.51 2.21 -35.53
N THR A 242 -16.11 3.09 -36.30
CA THR A 242 -15.46 3.73 -37.46
C THR A 242 -14.22 4.53 -37.06
N LEU A 243 -14.23 5.22 -35.90
CA LEU A 243 -13.05 5.92 -35.41
C LEU A 243 -12.07 4.96 -34.71
N SER A 244 -12.58 4.07 -33.84
CA SER A 244 -11.73 3.20 -33.01
C SER A 244 -10.90 2.18 -33.78
N LYS A 245 -11.29 1.86 -35.01
CA LYS A 245 -10.56 1.00 -35.95
C LYS A 245 -9.40 1.72 -36.67
N GLN A 246 -9.36 3.06 -36.61
CA GLN A 246 -8.30 3.82 -37.27
C GLN A 246 -7.03 3.79 -36.42
N ARG A 247 -5.88 3.49 -37.04
CA ARG A 247 -4.57 3.43 -36.37
C ARG A 247 -4.12 4.81 -35.87
N SER A 248 -4.38 5.87 -36.67
CA SER A 248 -3.93 7.26 -36.37
C SER A 248 -5.01 8.26 -36.80
N PRO A 249 -6.11 8.39 -36.05
CA PRO A 249 -7.16 9.33 -36.41
C PRO A 249 -6.70 10.78 -36.26
N LYS A 250 -7.04 11.65 -37.22
CA LYS A 250 -6.71 13.08 -37.17
C LYS A 250 -7.53 13.81 -36.12
N GLY A 251 -7.01 14.88 -35.52
CA GLY A 251 -7.65 15.63 -34.44
C GLY A 251 -9.08 16.12 -34.79
N LYS A 252 -9.34 16.55 -36.05
CA LYS A 252 -10.68 16.90 -36.51
C LYS A 252 -11.67 15.73 -36.45
N GLN A 253 -11.22 14.52 -36.77
CA GLN A 253 -12.05 13.30 -36.73
C GLN A 253 -12.38 12.93 -35.29
N ILE A 254 -11.35 12.97 -34.39
CA ILE A 254 -11.54 12.72 -32.95
C ILE A 254 -12.55 13.71 -32.38
N ARG A 255 -12.39 15.01 -32.65
CA ARG A 255 -13.31 16.04 -32.17
C ARG A 255 -14.75 15.84 -32.66
N LYS A 256 -14.94 15.45 -33.94
CA LYS A 256 -16.24 15.10 -34.50
C LYS A 256 -16.88 13.91 -33.77
N ALA A 257 -16.09 12.87 -33.50
CA ALA A 257 -16.55 11.68 -32.79
C ALA A 257 -16.90 11.96 -31.33
N VAL A 258 -16.09 12.75 -30.61
CA VAL A 258 -16.38 13.22 -29.24
C VAL A 258 -17.72 13.96 -29.22
N LYS A 259 -17.96 14.92 -30.15
CA LYS A 259 -19.22 15.66 -30.27
C LYS A 259 -20.40 14.70 -30.43
N GLN A 260 -20.30 13.73 -31.34
CA GLN A 260 -21.34 12.77 -31.61
C GLN A 260 -21.67 11.87 -30.41
N GLN A 261 -20.63 11.28 -29.79
CA GLN A 261 -20.84 10.42 -28.63
C GLN A 261 -21.39 11.20 -27.44
N LEU A 262 -20.92 12.43 -27.23
CA LEU A 262 -21.43 13.31 -26.17
C LEU A 262 -22.94 13.65 -26.40
N GLN A 263 -23.37 13.89 -27.63
CA GLN A 263 -24.79 14.12 -27.93
C GLN A 263 -25.64 12.88 -27.64
N TYR A 264 -25.17 11.68 -27.98
CA TYR A 264 -25.86 10.42 -27.65
C TYR A 264 -25.93 10.20 -26.14
N ALA A 265 -24.82 10.39 -25.41
CA ALA A 265 -24.77 10.22 -23.96
C ALA A 265 -25.72 11.24 -23.26
N LYS A 266 -25.72 12.50 -23.66
CA LYS A 266 -26.63 13.52 -23.12
C LYS A 266 -28.11 13.21 -23.35
N ARG A 267 -28.45 12.69 -24.54
CA ARG A 267 -29.82 12.25 -24.85
C ARG A 267 -30.23 11.10 -23.94
N ASN A 268 -29.38 10.05 -23.87
CA ASN A 268 -29.68 8.87 -23.07
C ASN A 268 -29.77 9.20 -21.57
N LEU A 269 -28.93 10.11 -21.07
CA LEU A 269 -29.01 10.59 -19.70
C LEU A 269 -30.36 11.23 -19.40
N ARG A 270 -30.84 12.11 -20.30
CA ARG A 270 -32.13 12.76 -20.16
C ARG A 270 -33.27 11.76 -20.16
N ILE A 271 -33.20 10.71 -21.00
CA ILE A 271 -34.20 9.63 -21.04
C ILE A 271 -34.19 8.85 -19.71
N VAL A 272 -33.00 8.50 -19.16
CA VAL A 272 -32.90 7.82 -17.88
C VAL A 272 -33.53 8.66 -16.76
N GLU A 273 -33.28 9.96 -16.73
CA GLU A 273 -33.85 10.88 -15.74
C GLU A 273 -35.38 10.95 -15.85
N GLN A 274 -35.91 11.06 -17.05
CA GLN A 274 -37.39 11.04 -17.30
C GLN A 274 -38.02 9.70 -16.86
N LEU A 275 -37.35 8.56 -17.12
CA LEU A 275 -37.86 7.25 -16.72
C LEU A 275 -37.80 7.06 -15.21
N LEU A 276 -36.78 7.58 -14.54
CA LEU A 276 -36.67 7.57 -13.07
C LEU A 276 -37.81 8.40 -12.44
N ASP A 277 -38.08 9.60 -12.97
CA ASP A 277 -39.17 10.45 -12.48
C ASP A 277 -40.54 9.79 -12.68
N LYS A 278 -40.74 9.08 -13.79
CA LYS A 278 -41.98 8.30 -14.03
C LYS A 278 -42.10 7.12 -13.07
N SER A 279 -40.99 6.36 -12.89
CA SER A 279 -40.97 5.20 -11.99
C SER A 279 -41.22 5.57 -10.53
N SER A 280 -40.73 6.72 -10.07
CA SER A 280 -40.96 7.19 -8.69
C SER A 280 -42.43 7.53 -8.38
N LYS A 281 -43.25 7.76 -9.40
CA LYS A 281 -44.70 8.08 -9.31
C LYS A 281 -45.59 6.83 -9.33
N GLN A 282 -45.02 5.64 -9.54
CA GLN A 282 -45.79 4.39 -9.56
C GLN A 282 -45.99 3.81 -8.15
N THR A 283 -47.06 3.05 -7.96
CA THR A 283 -47.42 2.40 -6.70
C THR A 283 -46.36 1.33 -6.28
N GLN A 284 -45.66 0.73 -7.25
CA GLN A 284 -44.53 -0.15 -7.03
C GLN A 284 -43.33 0.37 -7.84
N PRO A 285 -42.47 1.20 -7.26
CA PRO A 285 -41.35 1.78 -7.99
C PRO A 285 -40.32 0.72 -8.37
N SER A 286 -40.16 0.46 -9.67
CA SER A 286 -39.08 -0.33 -10.22
C SER A 286 -37.90 0.62 -10.47
N GLY A 287 -36.92 0.60 -9.56
CA GLY A 287 -35.77 1.48 -9.63
C GLY A 287 -34.49 0.78 -10.07
N LEU A 288 -33.49 1.57 -10.39
CA LEU A 288 -32.13 1.10 -10.57
C LEU A 288 -31.56 0.63 -9.22
N ASN A 289 -30.84 -0.48 -9.21
CA ASN A 289 -30.14 -0.92 -8.00
C ASN A 289 -29.03 0.08 -7.61
N GLN A 290 -28.55 -0.02 -6.37
CA GLN A 290 -27.53 0.89 -5.80
C GLN A 290 -26.26 0.99 -6.68
N ARG A 291 -25.86 -0.09 -7.36
CA ARG A 291 -24.72 -0.10 -8.27
C ARG A 291 -24.94 0.79 -9.48
N TYR A 292 -26.11 0.70 -10.12
CA TYR A 292 -26.47 1.57 -11.25
C TYR A 292 -26.66 3.02 -10.83
N MET A 293 -27.20 3.29 -9.65
CA MET A 293 -27.32 4.66 -9.13
C MET A 293 -25.96 5.33 -8.93
N LYS A 294 -24.99 4.61 -8.35
CA LYS A 294 -23.61 5.09 -8.24
C LYS A 294 -22.97 5.34 -9.61
N LEU A 295 -23.17 4.42 -10.54
CA LEU A 295 -22.66 4.54 -11.91
C LEU A 295 -23.30 5.73 -12.64
N LEU A 296 -24.59 5.97 -12.48
CA LEU A 296 -25.32 7.11 -13.03
C LEU A 296 -24.73 8.44 -12.53
N SER A 297 -24.43 8.55 -11.23
CA SER A 297 -23.77 9.73 -10.66
C SER A 297 -22.40 9.96 -11.31
N THR A 298 -21.59 8.91 -11.49
CA THR A 298 -20.30 9.00 -12.19
C THR A 298 -20.45 9.42 -13.64
N ILE A 299 -21.45 8.89 -14.36
CA ILE A 299 -21.75 9.25 -15.76
C ILE A 299 -22.18 10.71 -15.88
N ARG A 300 -22.99 11.23 -14.96
CA ARG A 300 -23.36 12.67 -14.93
C ARG A 300 -22.11 13.55 -14.82
N THR A 301 -21.21 13.24 -13.89
CA THR A 301 -19.95 13.96 -13.75
C THR A 301 -19.09 13.86 -15.00
N LEU A 302 -18.94 12.65 -15.59
CA LEU A 302 -18.20 12.46 -16.83
C LEU A 302 -18.76 13.32 -17.97
N ILE A 303 -20.08 13.31 -18.20
CA ILE A 303 -20.72 14.10 -19.28
C ILE A 303 -20.51 15.60 -19.05
N SER A 304 -20.58 16.07 -17.81
CA SER A 304 -20.28 17.46 -17.45
C SER A 304 -18.83 17.81 -17.78
N GLN A 305 -17.87 17.01 -17.32
CA GLN A 305 -16.45 17.21 -17.58
C GLN A 305 -16.12 17.19 -19.09
N GLN A 306 -16.65 16.21 -19.81
CA GLN A 306 -16.44 16.09 -21.26
C GLN A 306 -17.09 17.24 -22.05
N THR A 307 -18.21 17.79 -21.56
CA THR A 307 -18.84 18.98 -22.16
C THR A 307 -17.92 20.19 -21.98
N ALA A 308 -17.45 20.45 -20.77
CA ALA A 308 -16.53 21.55 -20.48
C ALA A 308 -15.25 21.46 -21.30
N MET A 309 -14.60 20.28 -21.32
CA MET A 309 -13.37 20.06 -22.13
C MET A 309 -13.60 20.24 -23.62
N TYR A 310 -14.76 19.80 -24.14
CA TYR A 310 -15.09 19.99 -25.53
C TYR A 310 -15.28 21.47 -25.90
N GLN A 311 -15.96 22.27 -25.04
CA GLN A 311 -16.21 23.70 -25.22
C GLN A 311 -14.91 24.51 -25.10
N THR A 312 -14.10 24.28 -24.07
CA THR A 312 -12.86 25.02 -23.82
C THR A 312 -11.68 24.57 -24.68
N ARG A 313 -11.83 23.50 -25.46
CA ARG A 313 -10.75 22.86 -26.23
C ARG A 313 -9.57 22.40 -25.34
N SER A 314 -9.82 22.16 -24.06
CA SER A 314 -8.83 21.70 -23.10
C SER A 314 -8.93 20.19 -22.91
N HIS A 315 -7.79 19.53 -22.68
CA HIS A 315 -7.73 18.13 -22.25
C HIS A 315 -7.49 18.00 -20.74
N ARG A 316 -7.48 19.13 -20.01
CA ARG A 316 -7.24 19.17 -18.56
C ARG A 316 -8.49 19.67 -17.86
N ILE A 317 -8.91 18.95 -16.84
CA ILE A 317 -9.97 19.31 -15.91
C ILE A 317 -9.66 18.72 -14.55
N GLN A 318 -10.07 19.42 -13.48
CA GLN A 318 -9.90 18.92 -12.12
C GLN A 318 -10.72 17.63 -11.93
N ASP A 319 -10.19 16.70 -11.13
CA ASP A 319 -10.81 15.42 -10.79
C ASP A 319 -11.29 14.59 -11.99
N ARG A 320 -10.54 14.68 -13.11
CA ARG A 320 -10.90 14.04 -14.37
C ARG A 320 -11.19 12.55 -14.20
N ILE A 321 -12.39 12.13 -14.57
CA ILE A 321 -12.78 10.73 -14.62
C ILE A 321 -12.11 10.06 -15.82
N VAL A 322 -11.37 8.99 -15.57
CA VAL A 322 -10.66 8.19 -16.58
C VAL A 322 -11.19 6.75 -16.67
N ASN A 323 -12.04 6.35 -15.72
CA ASN A 323 -12.72 5.06 -15.74
C ASN A 323 -14.06 5.17 -15.01
N LEU A 324 -15.14 4.64 -15.59
CA LEU A 324 -16.50 4.71 -15.02
C LEU A 324 -16.67 3.84 -13.79
N HIS A 325 -16.00 2.69 -13.74
CA HIS A 325 -16.11 1.72 -12.65
C HIS A 325 -15.11 1.98 -11.51
N GLN A 326 -14.09 2.79 -11.79
CA GLN A 326 -13.05 3.20 -10.85
C GLN A 326 -12.89 4.74 -10.89
N PRO A 327 -13.90 5.50 -10.45
CA PRO A 327 -13.92 6.96 -10.59
C PRO A 327 -12.87 7.67 -9.72
N HIS A 328 -12.22 6.97 -8.82
CA HIS A 328 -11.11 7.48 -7.98
C HIS A 328 -9.77 7.48 -8.70
N VAL A 329 -9.61 6.70 -9.78
CA VAL A 329 -8.35 6.66 -10.55
C VAL A 329 -8.12 7.99 -11.26
N ARG A 330 -6.88 8.49 -11.20
CA ARG A 330 -6.48 9.76 -11.80
C ARG A 330 -5.28 9.59 -12.73
N PRO A 331 -5.09 10.50 -13.69
CA PRO A 331 -3.88 10.59 -14.48
C PRO A 331 -2.73 11.13 -13.62
N ILE A 332 -1.62 10.42 -13.55
CA ILE A 332 -0.39 10.81 -12.87
C ILE A 332 0.66 11.10 -13.95
N VAL A 333 1.08 12.35 -14.06
CA VAL A 333 2.12 12.76 -15.02
C VAL A 333 3.48 12.35 -14.47
N ARG A 334 4.25 11.63 -15.26
CA ARG A 334 5.58 11.11 -14.85
C ARG A 334 6.76 11.67 -15.66
N GLY A 335 6.51 12.28 -16.80
CA GLY A 335 7.56 12.85 -17.66
C GLY A 335 8.57 11.84 -18.23
N LYS A 336 8.29 10.52 -18.14
CA LYS A 336 9.17 9.48 -18.69
C LYS A 336 8.91 9.29 -20.20
N ALA A 337 9.98 9.04 -20.96
CA ALA A 337 9.93 8.90 -22.43
C ALA A 337 8.97 7.78 -22.92
N GLY A 338 8.80 6.68 -22.15
CA GLY A 338 7.93 5.56 -22.55
C GLY A 338 6.46 5.69 -22.15
N ALA A 339 6.15 6.46 -21.08
CA ALA A 339 4.79 6.68 -20.60
C ALA A 339 4.72 8.02 -19.88
N ALA A 340 4.28 9.05 -20.60
CA ALA A 340 4.16 10.40 -20.05
C ALA A 340 3.11 10.48 -18.91
N VAL A 341 2.08 9.63 -18.96
CA VAL A 341 0.97 9.59 -17.99
C VAL A 341 0.68 8.15 -17.63
N GLU A 342 0.61 7.86 -16.33
CA GLU A 342 0.12 6.61 -15.77
C GLU A 342 -1.21 6.85 -15.06
N PHE A 343 -2.07 5.82 -14.98
CA PHE A 343 -3.40 5.92 -14.35
C PHE A 343 -3.44 5.03 -13.12
N GLY A 344 -3.41 5.61 -11.94
CA GLY A 344 -3.29 4.85 -10.69
C GLY A 344 -3.13 5.72 -9.46
N ALA A 345 -2.55 5.14 -8.40
CA ALA A 345 -2.22 5.85 -7.19
C ALA A 345 -0.74 6.30 -7.19
N LYS A 346 -0.48 7.49 -6.66
CA LYS A 346 0.87 7.97 -6.35
C LYS A 346 1.22 7.59 -4.92
N VAL A 347 2.38 6.95 -4.74
CA VAL A 347 2.84 6.45 -3.45
C VAL A 347 4.21 7.03 -3.16
N ALA A 348 4.33 7.83 -2.09
CA ALA A 348 5.61 8.26 -1.53
C ALA A 348 6.00 7.29 -0.41
N ILE A 349 7.24 6.85 -0.43
CA ILE A 349 7.81 5.98 0.60
C ILE A 349 9.07 6.57 1.20
N SER A 350 9.34 6.19 2.44
CA SER A 350 10.65 6.27 3.04
C SER A 350 11.29 4.88 3.11
N LEU A 351 12.61 4.84 3.02
CA LEU A 351 13.40 3.64 3.16
C LEU A 351 14.45 3.87 4.25
N GLU A 352 14.45 3.01 5.26
CA GLU A 352 15.36 3.01 6.40
C GLU A 352 15.93 1.60 6.55
N ASN A 353 17.24 1.43 6.47
CA ASN A 353 17.91 0.12 6.59
C ASN A 353 17.30 -0.98 5.67
N GLY A 354 16.82 -0.61 4.47
CA GLY A 354 16.18 -1.53 3.54
C GLY A 354 14.69 -1.79 3.78
N TYR A 355 14.12 -1.28 4.88
CA TYR A 355 12.69 -1.36 5.19
C TYR A 355 11.94 -0.16 4.66
N SER A 356 10.82 -0.40 4.00
CA SER A 356 9.99 0.65 3.39
C SER A 356 8.79 1.00 4.26
N ARG A 357 8.47 2.31 4.33
CA ARG A 357 7.24 2.84 4.92
C ARG A 357 6.49 3.67 3.89
N ILE A 358 5.18 3.51 3.82
CA ILE A 358 4.33 4.37 2.99
C ILE A 358 4.08 5.66 3.77
N GLU A 359 4.65 6.76 3.28
CA GLU A 359 4.48 8.08 3.89
C GLU A 359 3.22 8.78 3.39
N LYS A 360 2.91 8.61 2.09
CA LYS A 360 1.68 9.12 1.49
C LYS A 360 1.22 8.23 0.35
N LEU A 361 -0.06 7.87 0.36
CA LEU A 361 -0.74 7.20 -0.74
C LEU A 361 -1.93 8.06 -1.16
N SER A 362 -1.99 8.46 -2.42
CA SER A 362 -3.06 9.27 -2.96
C SER A 362 -3.39 8.89 -4.39
N TRP A 363 -4.66 8.91 -4.71
CA TRP A 363 -5.13 8.77 -6.10
C TRP A 363 -5.00 10.09 -6.86
N ASP A 364 -5.06 11.22 -6.15
CA ASP A 364 -4.81 12.54 -6.72
C ASP A 364 -3.31 12.83 -6.77
N PRO A 365 -2.83 13.47 -7.84
CA PRO A 365 -1.43 13.86 -7.94
C PRO A 365 -1.06 14.85 -6.82
N PHE A 366 0.09 14.66 -6.21
CA PHE A 366 0.62 15.58 -5.19
C PHE A 366 2.09 15.90 -5.47
N ASN A 367 2.53 17.05 -4.95
CA ASN A 367 3.93 17.42 -4.97
C ASN A 367 4.70 16.58 -3.93
N GLU A 368 5.71 15.85 -4.37
CA GLU A 368 6.53 14.99 -3.50
C GLU A 368 7.28 15.82 -2.46
N ALA A 369 7.80 16.99 -2.84
CA ALA A 369 8.52 17.89 -1.94
C ALA A 369 7.71 18.28 -0.70
N ALA A 370 6.39 18.36 -0.81
CA ALA A 370 5.51 18.70 0.32
C ALA A 370 5.39 17.59 1.37
N THR A 371 5.89 16.39 1.11
CA THR A 371 5.85 15.28 2.08
C THR A 371 7.08 15.22 2.98
N LEU A 372 8.13 15.99 2.69
CA LEU A 372 9.42 15.87 3.36
C LEU A 372 9.32 16.14 4.86
N VAL A 373 8.79 17.29 5.25
CA VAL A 373 8.74 17.72 6.65
C VAL A 373 7.93 16.72 7.48
N ASP A 374 6.75 16.35 7.01
CA ASP A 374 5.90 15.36 7.70
C ASP A 374 6.63 14.01 7.87
N THR A 375 7.44 13.61 6.89
CA THR A 375 8.20 12.36 6.95
C THR A 375 9.34 12.44 7.95
N ILE A 376 10.05 13.57 8.02
CA ILE A 376 11.10 13.82 9.02
C ILE A 376 10.51 13.79 10.43
N GLU A 377 9.36 14.45 10.64
CA GLU A 377 8.71 14.47 11.96
C GLU A 377 8.23 13.08 12.39
N ARG A 378 7.70 12.26 11.46
CA ARG A 378 7.39 10.85 11.76
C ARG A 378 8.64 10.04 12.08
N TYR A 379 9.77 10.31 11.42
CA TYR A 379 11.04 9.69 11.76
C TYR A 379 11.45 10.02 13.19
N ARG A 380 11.41 11.30 13.57
CA ARG A 380 11.68 11.76 14.93
C ARG A 380 10.75 11.12 15.97
N GLN A 381 9.44 11.03 15.68
CA GLN A 381 8.47 10.38 16.57
C GLN A 381 8.76 8.90 16.81
N ARG A 382 9.30 8.20 15.79
CA ARG A 382 9.66 6.78 15.88
C ARG A 382 10.95 6.53 16.66
N HIS A 383 11.96 7.37 16.46
CA HIS A 383 13.33 7.14 16.92
C HIS A 383 13.75 8.04 18.09
N GLY A 384 13.02 9.14 18.35
CA GLY A 384 13.37 10.12 19.38
C GLY A 384 14.48 11.10 18.95
N TYR A 385 14.99 11.02 17.70
CA TYR A 385 16.00 11.90 17.11
C TYR A 385 15.72 12.13 15.62
N TYR A 386 16.33 13.15 15.04
CA TYR A 386 16.25 13.42 13.62
C TYR A 386 17.21 12.54 12.80
N PRO A 387 16.96 12.31 11.50
CA PRO A 387 17.93 11.66 10.64
C PRO A 387 19.19 12.53 10.47
N GLU A 388 20.36 11.92 10.40
CA GLU A 388 21.62 12.61 10.07
C GLU A 388 21.62 13.07 8.62
N ALA A 389 21.12 12.21 7.71
CA ALA A 389 21.12 12.50 6.29
C ALA A 389 19.79 12.08 5.62
N ILE A 390 19.40 12.87 4.62
CA ILE A 390 18.26 12.59 3.75
C ILE A 390 18.76 12.43 2.31
N MET A 391 18.45 11.26 1.72
CA MET A 391 18.69 10.96 0.32
C MET A 391 17.38 11.07 -0.45
N ALA A 392 17.24 12.12 -1.25
CA ALA A 392 16.03 12.40 -2.01
C ALA A 392 16.33 12.97 -3.39
N ASP A 393 15.35 12.91 -4.29
CA ASP A 393 15.49 13.48 -5.62
C ASP A 393 15.50 15.01 -5.57
N ARG A 394 16.01 15.62 -6.65
CA ARG A 394 16.14 17.07 -6.78
C ARG A 394 14.83 17.84 -6.55
N ILE A 395 13.69 17.23 -6.82
CA ILE A 395 12.37 17.84 -6.58
C ILE A 395 12.12 18.20 -5.10
N TYR A 396 12.74 17.48 -4.16
CA TYR A 396 12.61 17.75 -2.72
C TYR A 396 13.44 18.96 -2.26
N ARG A 397 14.38 19.45 -3.07
CA ARG A 397 15.32 20.53 -2.72
C ARG A 397 14.73 21.91 -2.99
N ASN A 398 13.59 22.24 -2.44
CA ASN A 398 13.07 23.59 -2.41
C ASN A 398 13.65 24.37 -1.22
N ARG A 399 13.48 25.71 -1.21
CA ARG A 399 14.04 26.60 -0.19
C ARG A 399 13.54 26.25 1.21
N ASP A 400 12.25 25.96 1.34
CA ASP A 400 11.61 25.68 2.63
C ASP A 400 12.14 24.37 3.23
N ASN A 401 12.24 23.31 2.44
CA ASN A 401 12.79 22.03 2.87
C ASN A 401 14.27 22.16 3.28
N LEU A 402 15.07 22.91 2.51
CA LEU A 402 16.47 23.13 2.84
C LEU A 402 16.63 23.95 4.12
N ALA A 403 15.80 25.00 4.33
CA ALA A 403 15.80 25.77 5.55
C ALA A 403 15.41 24.92 6.77
N TYR A 404 14.39 24.07 6.60
CA TYR A 404 13.97 23.13 7.64
C TYR A 404 15.08 22.14 8.01
N CYS A 405 15.71 21.48 7.02
CA CYS A 405 16.83 20.59 7.26
C CYS A 405 18.01 21.29 7.95
N LYS A 406 18.35 22.50 7.52
CA LYS A 406 19.42 23.30 8.14
C LYS A 406 19.12 23.63 9.60
N LYS A 407 17.87 24.00 9.92
CA LYS A 407 17.42 24.30 11.29
C LYS A 407 17.63 23.13 12.23
N HIS A 408 17.43 21.90 11.75
CA HIS A 408 17.54 20.67 12.54
C HIS A 408 18.85 19.92 12.36
N GLY A 409 19.86 20.52 11.72
CA GLY A 409 21.17 19.92 11.51
C GLY A 409 21.16 18.68 10.61
N ILE A 410 20.17 18.57 9.71
CA ILE A 410 19.99 17.43 8.81
C ILE A 410 20.72 17.70 7.49
N ARG A 411 21.59 16.80 7.08
CA ARG A 411 22.24 16.85 5.77
C ARG A 411 21.26 16.38 4.67
N MET A 412 21.09 17.17 3.63
CA MET A 412 20.27 16.77 2.48
C MET A 412 21.15 16.54 1.24
N SER A 413 20.99 15.36 0.60
CA SER A 413 21.73 14.95 -0.60
C SER A 413 21.54 15.90 -1.80
N GLY A 414 22.51 15.92 -2.69
CA GLY A 414 22.49 16.69 -3.94
C GLY A 414 23.21 18.03 -3.89
N PRO A 415 23.40 18.72 -5.04
CA PRO A 415 24.27 19.87 -5.18
C PRO A 415 23.80 21.06 -4.35
N ARG A 416 24.73 21.87 -3.84
CA ARG A 416 24.42 23.11 -3.17
C ARG A 416 23.67 24.07 -4.11
N LEU A 417 22.75 24.84 -3.54
CA LEU A 417 22.14 25.96 -4.25
C LEU A 417 23.07 27.19 -4.14
N GLY A 418 23.28 27.89 -5.24
CA GLY A 418 24.06 29.13 -5.29
C GLY A 418 25.33 29.05 -6.14
N ARG A 419 26.26 29.98 -5.93
CA ARG A 419 27.51 30.09 -6.70
C ARG A 419 28.40 28.87 -6.45
N PRO A 420 29.01 28.26 -7.49
CA PRO A 420 29.94 27.15 -7.32
C PRO A 420 31.14 27.54 -6.43
N ILE A 421 31.61 26.58 -5.62
CA ILE A 421 32.79 26.78 -4.77
C ILE A 421 34.03 26.90 -5.64
N ALA A 422 34.83 27.94 -5.36
CA ALA A 422 36.08 28.19 -6.10
C ALA A 422 37.20 27.18 -5.73
N ASN A 423 37.19 26.66 -4.50
CA ASN A 423 38.20 25.69 -4.03
C ASN A 423 37.99 24.31 -4.66
N MET A 424 38.96 23.89 -5.48
CA MET A 424 38.92 22.64 -6.24
C MET A 424 38.92 21.38 -5.33
N ALA A 425 39.58 21.42 -4.18
CA ALA A 425 39.64 20.30 -3.24
C ALA A 425 38.26 20.05 -2.60
N ILE A 426 37.61 21.12 -2.14
CA ILE A 426 36.24 21.08 -1.59
C ILE A 426 35.26 20.60 -2.65
N LYS A 427 35.33 21.13 -3.87
CA LYS A 427 34.49 20.72 -5.00
C LYS A 427 34.63 19.23 -5.32
N LYS A 428 35.87 18.69 -5.27
CA LYS A 428 36.14 17.27 -5.50
C LYS A 428 35.55 16.40 -4.39
N ALA A 429 35.66 16.82 -3.12
CA ALA A 429 35.06 16.12 -1.97
C ALA A 429 33.52 16.12 -2.05
N GLU A 430 32.90 17.27 -2.35
CA GLU A 430 31.43 17.35 -2.53
C GLU A 430 30.95 16.44 -3.66
N LYS A 431 31.64 16.43 -4.80
CA LYS A 431 31.27 15.55 -5.93
C LYS A 431 31.37 14.06 -5.58
N ARG A 432 32.35 13.66 -4.76
CA ARG A 432 32.44 12.28 -4.26
C ARG A 432 31.26 11.94 -3.35
N LEU A 433 30.91 12.84 -2.43
CA LEU A 433 29.77 12.67 -1.54
C LEU A 433 28.46 12.59 -2.33
N GLU A 434 28.25 13.46 -3.33
CA GLU A 434 27.09 13.39 -4.22
C GLU A 434 26.99 12.06 -4.96
N GLN A 435 28.12 11.52 -5.42
CA GLN A 435 28.15 10.21 -6.07
C GLN A 435 27.80 9.07 -5.10
N GLN A 436 28.27 9.16 -3.86
CA GLN A 436 27.91 8.20 -2.81
C GLN A 436 26.42 8.30 -2.50
N ASP A 437 25.90 9.50 -2.26
CA ASP A 437 24.48 9.75 -2.01
C ASP A 437 23.58 9.20 -3.14
N ALA A 438 24.01 9.39 -4.40
CA ALA A 438 23.28 8.86 -5.55
C ALA A 438 23.26 7.32 -5.59
N ARG A 439 24.37 6.67 -5.19
CA ARG A 439 24.41 5.19 -5.08
C ARG A 439 23.48 4.68 -3.97
N GLU A 440 23.50 5.33 -2.81
CA GLU A 440 22.63 4.98 -1.69
C GLU A 440 21.14 5.19 -2.05
N ARG A 441 20.83 6.29 -2.77
CA ARG A 441 19.47 6.56 -3.26
C ARG A 441 18.96 5.48 -4.23
N ASN A 442 19.82 4.82 -4.98
CA ASN A 442 19.42 3.74 -5.88
C ASN A 442 18.73 2.57 -5.14
N ALA A 443 18.89 2.45 -3.83
CA ALA A 443 18.20 1.44 -3.03
C ALA A 443 16.67 1.58 -3.12
N VAL A 444 16.13 2.80 -3.14
CA VAL A 444 14.67 3.02 -3.27
C VAL A 444 14.17 2.69 -4.67
N GLU A 445 14.95 3.00 -5.71
CA GLU A 445 14.62 2.62 -7.09
C GLU A 445 14.63 1.09 -7.24
N GLY A 446 15.61 0.41 -6.63
CA GLY A 446 15.67 -1.04 -6.53
C GLY A 446 14.43 -1.63 -5.83
N LYS A 447 13.97 -1.01 -4.74
CA LYS A 447 12.76 -1.39 -4.02
C LYS A 447 11.52 -1.28 -4.91
N PHE A 448 11.35 -0.17 -5.64
CA PHE A 448 10.27 -0.03 -6.61
C PHE A 448 10.34 -1.05 -7.75
N GLY A 449 11.55 -1.29 -8.26
CA GLY A 449 11.79 -2.30 -9.29
C GLY A 449 11.42 -3.72 -8.82
N GLU A 450 11.79 -4.08 -7.60
CA GLU A 450 11.40 -5.35 -6.97
C GLU A 450 9.88 -5.45 -6.82
N GLY A 451 9.24 -4.41 -6.27
CA GLY A 451 7.79 -4.36 -6.09
C GLY A 451 7.01 -4.50 -7.40
N LYS A 452 7.47 -3.81 -8.45
CA LYS A 452 6.84 -3.88 -9.77
C LYS A 452 7.02 -5.23 -10.47
N ARG A 453 8.18 -5.88 -10.32
CA ARG A 453 8.47 -7.17 -10.98
C ARG A 453 7.94 -8.38 -10.23
N LYS A 454 8.08 -8.40 -8.89
CA LYS A 454 7.78 -9.59 -8.08
C LYS A 454 6.44 -9.52 -7.35
N TYR A 455 5.98 -8.30 -7.00
CA TYR A 455 4.84 -8.12 -6.12
C TYR A 455 3.67 -7.37 -6.78
N SER A 456 3.61 -7.37 -8.11
CA SER A 456 2.48 -6.83 -8.89
C SER A 456 2.16 -5.35 -8.64
N LEU A 457 3.13 -4.53 -8.14
CA LEU A 457 2.96 -3.08 -8.05
C LEU A 457 2.83 -2.39 -9.41
N SER A 458 3.17 -3.07 -10.50
CA SER A 458 3.01 -2.59 -11.87
C SER A 458 1.56 -2.58 -12.35
N ARG A 459 0.64 -3.32 -11.68
CA ARG A 459 -0.76 -3.43 -12.07
C ARG A 459 -1.63 -3.85 -10.90
N ILE A 460 -2.41 -2.93 -10.36
CA ILE A 460 -3.29 -3.17 -9.22
C ILE A 460 -4.65 -3.66 -9.73
N MET A 461 -4.94 -4.95 -9.49
CA MET A 461 -6.16 -5.62 -9.96
C MET A 461 -7.41 -5.29 -9.11
N ALA A 462 -7.23 -4.85 -7.87
CA ALA A 462 -8.34 -4.48 -6.99
C ALA A 462 -9.04 -3.20 -7.48
N ARG A 463 -10.37 -3.25 -7.62
CA ARG A 463 -11.14 -2.17 -8.26
C ARG A 463 -11.75 -1.16 -7.30
N LEU A 464 -11.96 -1.51 -6.03
CA LEU A 464 -12.48 -0.59 -5.03
C LEU A 464 -11.31 0.18 -4.42
N LYS A 465 -11.48 1.49 -4.20
CA LYS A 465 -10.45 2.38 -3.66
C LYS A 465 -9.77 1.79 -2.42
N GLU A 466 -10.54 1.48 -1.38
CA GLU A 466 -10.04 0.94 -0.12
C GLU A 466 -9.29 -0.40 -0.29
N THR A 467 -9.81 -1.30 -1.16
CA THR A 467 -9.17 -2.59 -1.38
C THR A 467 -7.89 -2.48 -2.21
N ALA A 468 -7.83 -1.52 -3.13
CA ALA A 468 -6.64 -1.23 -3.92
C ALA A 468 -5.53 -0.62 -3.04
N GLU A 469 -5.87 0.31 -2.14
CA GLU A 469 -4.95 0.88 -1.16
C GLU A 469 -4.39 -0.20 -0.21
N CYS A 470 -5.25 -1.13 0.25
CA CYS A 470 -4.81 -2.29 1.03
C CYS A 470 -3.83 -3.18 0.25
N VAL A 471 -4.11 -3.47 -1.03
CA VAL A 471 -3.21 -4.27 -1.88
C VAL A 471 -1.86 -3.60 -2.02
N ILE A 472 -1.82 -2.29 -2.30
CA ILE A 472 -0.56 -1.54 -2.39
C ILE A 472 0.22 -1.61 -1.07
N ALA A 473 -0.44 -1.37 0.06
CA ALA A 473 0.20 -1.41 1.38
C ALA A 473 0.70 -2.83 1.72
N MET A 474 -0.07 -3.86 1.36
CA MET A 474 0.29 -5.26 1.56
C MET A 474 1.55 -5.65 0.77
N GLN A 475 1.72 -5.13 -0.44
CA GLN A 475 2.90 -5.42 -1.26
C GLN A 475 4.17 -4.86 -0.61
N PHE A 476 4.17 -3.63 -0.12
CA PHE A 476 5.30 -3.08 0.64
C PHE A 476 5.55 -3.82 1.95
N PHE A 477 4.50 -4.20 2.66
CA PHE A 477 4.60 -5.00 3.86
C PHE A 477 5.26 -6.36 3.61
N VAL A 478 4.85 -7.10 2.58
CA VAL A 478 5.45 -8.39 2.21
C VAL A 478 6.90 -8.23 1.78
N MET A 479 7.25 -7.15 1.08
CA MET A 479 8.65 -6.83 0.75
C MET A 479 9.50 -6.62 2.01
N ASN A 480 8.94 -6.03 3.06
CA ASN A 480 9.63 -5.86 4.35
C ASN A 480 9.78 -7.21 5.08
N LEU A 481 8.76 -8.06 5.07
CA LEU A 481 8.86 -9.42 5.63
C LEU A 481 9.96 -10.24 4.94
N GLU A 482 10.05 -10.18 3.62
CA GLU A 482 11.09 -10.86 2.85
C GLU A 482 12.49 -10.27 3.13
N HIS A 483 12.58 -8.97 3.31
CA HIS A 483 13.82 -8.32 3.70
C HIS A 483 14.27 -8.79 5.09
N LYS A 484 13.36 -8.83 6.06
CA LYS A 484 13.63 -9.33 7.42
C LYS A 484 14.13 -10.78 7.41
N LEU A 485 13.48 -11.67 6.63
CA LEU A 485 13.95 -13.04 6.48
C LEU A 485 15.39 -13.13 5.93
N ARG A 486 15.73 -12.28 4.95
CA ARG A 486 17.09 -12.24 4.40
C ARG A 486 18.11 -11.74 5.41
N VAL A 487 17.78 -10.70 6.18
CA VAL A 487 18.67 -10.18 7.23
C VAL A 487 18.93 -11.24 8.29
N LEU A 488 17.89 -11.89 8.81
CA LEU A 488 18.01 -12.98 9.79
C LEU A 488 18.86 -14.15 9.24
N PHE A 489 18.67 -14.53 7.99
CA PHE A 489 19.46 -15.59 7.37
C PHE A 489 20.96 -15.23 7.30
N VAL A 490 21.29 -14.00 6.90
CA VAL A 490 22.69 -13.52 6.85
C VAL A 490 23.29 -13.48 8.26
N GLN A 491 22.54 -13.05 9.28
CA GLN A 491 22.98 -13.05 10.66
C GLN A 491 23.30 -14.47 11.16
N ILE A 492 22.42 -15.43 10.92
CA ILE A 492 22.63 -16.85 11.28
C ILE A 492 23.89 -17.39 10.59
N LEU A 493 24.05 -17.16 9.29
CA LEU A 493 25.23 -17.58 8.56
C LEU A 493 26.52 -16.97 9.16
N SER A 494 26.51 -15.67 9.44
CA SER A 494 27.68 -15.00 10.03
C SER A 494 28.06 -15.55 11.42
N MET A 495 27.08 -15.94 12.23
CA MET A 495 27.31 -16.60 13.52
C MET A 495 27.92 -18.00 13.36
N LEU A 496 27.42 -18.78 12.41
CA LEU A 496 27.95 -20.12 12.12
C LEU A 496 29.40 -20.04 11.65
N PHE A 497 29.74 -19.13 10.76
CA PHE A 497 31.13 -18.92 10.31
C PHE A 497 32.06 -18.44 11.43
N ARG A 498 31.60 -17.54 12.31
CA ARG A 498 32.38 -17.11 13.48
C ARG A 498 32.67 -18.28 14.43
N ARG A 499 31.69 -19.16 14.70
CA ARG A 499 31.86 -20.34 15.55
C ARG A 499 32.87 -21.34 14.95
N GLN A 500 32.83 -21.58 13.64
CA GLN A 500 33.81 -22.46 12.99
C GLN A 500 35.23 -21.90 13.11
N ASN A 501 35.41 -20.59 12.90
CA ASN A 501 36.75 -19.98 13.04
C ASN A 501 37.26 -19.95 14.47
N THR A 502 36.39 -19.82 15.49
CA THR A 502 36.78 -19.89 16.90
C THR A 502 37.11 -21.34 17.35
N ALA A 503 36.43 -22.35 16.79
CA ALA A 503 36.73 -23.73 17.05
C ALA A 503 38.11 -24.13 16.47
N VAL A 504 38.43 -23.71 15.26
CA VAL A 504 39.73 -23.95 14.61
C VAL A 504 40.89 -23.24 15.35
N LEU A 505 40.63 -22.04 15.91
CA LEU A 505 41.64 -21.32 16.72
C LEU A 505 41.82 -21.89 18.15
N ALA A 506 40.89 -22.71 18.62
CA ALA A 506 40.99 -23.38 19.91
C ALA A 506 41.67 -24.78 19.82
N GLU A 507 41.84 -25.29 18.60
CA GLU A 507 42.55 -26.55 18.30
C GLU A 507 44.01 -26.33 17.86
N ILE A 508 44.49 -25.09 17.74
CA ILE A 508 45.88 -24.67 17.55
C ILE A 508 46.44 -24.13 18.88
#